data_e966c3ad438888757baacfb63ad9f9e4
#
_entry.id   e966c3ad438888757baacfb63ad9f9e4
#
_cell.length_a   1.000
_cell.length_b   1.000
_cell.length_c   1.000
_cell.angle_alpha   90.00
_cell.angle_beta   90.00
_cell.angle_gamma   90.00
#
_symmetry.space_group_name_H-M   'P 1'
#
loop_
_entity.id
_entity.type
_entity.pdbx_description
1 polymer ?
#
loop_
_entity_poly.entity_id
_entity_poly.type
_entity_poly.pdbx_seq_one_letter_code
_entity_poly.pdbx_strand_id
1 'polypeptide(L)'
;KSPKSRMKPCSSPFLDFPNLAEPNLENPTQQNTNKQNTKRQSTNLSGQTGESADFDQMEAQVREEFRERLEIDTLAQRYDPDKLEELLDNIVEMYCCPRQTQYIGKQPQTTKAIRLRLDKLTCQHIEYIFDVMANTTQPIKNIMAYLRTTILNAPTTMEHYYQAQGNWLTAQNWKK
;
A
#
# COMPACT_ATOMS: atom_id res chain seq x y z
N LYS A 1 40.63 43.82 -5.43
CA LYS A 1 39.19 43.64 -5.77
C LYS A 1 39.00 42.19 -6.17
N SER A 2 38.53 41.36 -5.22
CA SER A 2 38.24 39.94 -5.45
C SER A 2 36.76 39.77 -5.79
N PRO A 3 36.37 38.94 -6.75
CA PRO A 3 34.98 38.67 -7.03
C PRO A 3 34.43 37.63 -6.06
N LYS A 4 33.31 37.96 -5.40
CA LYS A 4 32.56 37.06 -4.54
C LYS A 4 31.88 35.98 -5.39
N SER A 5 32.37 34.76 -5.28
CA SER A 5 31.70 33.56 -5.83
C SER A 5 30.44 33.29 -5.07
N ARG A 6 29.29 33.42 -5.73
CA ARG A 6 27.96 33.14 -5.21
C ARG A 6 27.69 31.65 -5.37
N MET A 7 27.84 30.88 -4.28
CA MET A 7 27.43 29.48 -4.26
C MET A 7 25.92 29.36 -4.46
N LYS A 8 25.52 28.64 -5.50
CA LYS A 8 24.15 28.19 -5.71
C LYS A 8 23.86 27.00 -4.80
N PRO A 9 22.68 26.92 -4.16
CA PRO A 9 22.32 25.74 -3.38
C PRO A 9 22.15 24.53 -4.29
N CYS A 10 22.76 23.40 -3.89
CA CYS A 10 22.63 22.10 -4.52
C CYS A 10 21.19 21.62 -4.39
N SER A 11 20.45 21.60 -5.50
CA SER A 11 19.18 20.91 -5.61
C SER A 11 19.42 19.41 -5.57
N SER A 12 18.73 18.71 -4.67
CA SER A 12 18.72 17.27 -4.57
C SER A 12 18.30 16.63 -5.91
N PRO A 13 18.92 15.55 -6.34
CA PRO A 13 18.43 14.75 -7.44
C PRO A 13 17.32 13.82 -6.93
N PHE A 14 16.16 14.38 -6.69
CA PHE A 14 14.94 13.60 -6.52
C PHE A 14 14.27 13.52 -7.88
N LEU A 15 14.11 12.32 -8.39
CA LEU A 15 13.53 11.98 -9.68
C LEU A 15 12.19 12.70 -9.88
N ASP A 16 12.18 13.67 -10.78
CA ASP A 16 10.98 14.26 -11.35
C ASP A 16 10.27 13.19 -12.19
N PHE A 17 9.16 12.69 -11.67
CA PHE A 17 8.22 11.95 -12.50
C PHE A 17 7.50 12.95 -13.41
N PRO A 18 7.47 12.71 -14.74
CA PRO A 18 6.81 13.62 -15.66
C PRO A 18 5.32 13.73 -15.34
N ASN A 19 4.90 14.97 -15.19
CA ASN A 19 3.53 15.38 -15.00
C ASN A 19 2.72 15.00 -16.25
N LEU A 20 1.94 13.91 -16.17
CA LEU A 20 0.99 13.53 -17.20
C LEU A 20 -0.22 14.47 -17.10
N ALA A 21 -0.37 15.28 -18.13
CA ALA A 21 -1.45 16.23 -18.34
C ALA A 21 -2.84 15.61 -18.10
N GLU A 22 -3.66 16.31 -17.34
CA GLU A 22 -5.08 16.00 -17.16
C GLU A 22 -5.83 16.22 -18.48
N PRO A 23 -6.66 15.27 -18.93
CA PRO A 23 -7.62 15.53 -19.97
C PRO A 23 -8.81 16.30 -19.38
N ASN A 24 -9.05 17.51 -19.92
CA ASN A 24 -10.19 18.35 -19.67
C ASN A 24 -11.46 17.62 -20.20
N LEU A 25 -12.37 17.25 -19.32
CA LEU A 25 -13.70 16.75 -19.70
C LEU A 25 -14.72 17.83 -19.33
N GLU A 26 -15.14 18.55 -20.35
CA GLU A 26 -16.29 19.44 -20.33
C GLU A 26 -17.57 18.65 -19.99
N ASN A 27 -18.31 19.19 -19.07
CA ASN A 27 -19.54 18.64 -18.53
C ASN A 27 -20.73 19.18 -19.32
N PRO A 28 -21.61 18.37 -19.94
CA PRO A 28 -22.91 18.82 -20.33
C PRO A 28 -23.94 18.52 -19.24
N THR A 29 -24.52 19.58 -18.76
CA THR A 29 -25.72 19.68 -17.94
C THR A 29 -26.85 18.80 -18.46
N GLN A 30 -27.39 17.90 -17.62
CA GLN A 30 -28.81 17.51 -17.73
C GLN A 30 -29.41 17.29 -16.35
N GLN A 31 -30.34 18.18 -16.02
CA GLN A 31 -31.34 18.04 -14.98
C GLN A 31 -32.25 16.83 -15.31
N ASN A 32 -32.54 16.00 -14.38
CA ASN A 32 -33.86 15.40 -14.29
C ASN A 32 -34.25 15.03 -12.86
N THR A 33 -35.27 15.72 -12.41
CA THR A 33 -36.07 15.46 -11.23
C THR A 33 -36.87 14.20 -11.44
N ASN A 34 -36.76 13.21 -10.56
CA ASN A 34 -37.94 12.44 -10.20
C ASN A 34 -37.80 11.79 -8.79
N LYS A 35 -38.59 12.36 -7.87
CA LYS A 35 -38.96 11.71 -6.60
C LYS A 35 -39.86 10.52 -6.92
N GLN A 36 -39.42 9.32 -6.61
CA GLN A 36 -40.34 8.25 -6.28
C GLN A 36 -39.84 7.44 -5.08
N ASN A 37 -40.58 7.66 -4.01
CA ASN A 37 -40.58 6.93 -2.77
C ASN A 37 -41.09 5.50 -3.05
N THR A 38 -40.20 4.49 -2.98
CA THR A 38 -40.64 3.10 -2.97
C THR A 38 -40.09 2.41 -1.75
N LYS A 39 -40.98 2.30 -0.78
CA LYS A 39 -40.97 1.46 0.40
C LYS A 39 -40.65 0.02 -0.03
N ARG A 40 -39.40 -0.42 0.06
CA ARG A 40 -39.06 -1.83 -0.15
C ARG A 40 -39.27 -2.60 1.13
N GLN A 41 -40.24 -3.45 1.08
CA GLN A 41 -40.49 -4.49 2.05
C GLN A 41 -39.27 -5.40 2.18
N SER A 42 -38.92 -5.63 3.44
CA SER A 42 -37.98 -6.66 3.85
C SER A 42 -38.58 -8.02 3.51
N THR A 43 -38.12 -8.64 2.43
CA THR A 43 -38.31 -10.08 2.26
C THR A 43 -37.09 -10.77 2.85
N ASN A 44 -37.27 -11.38 4.00
CA ASN A 44 -36.38 -12.38 4.56
C ASN A 44 -36.15 -13.49 3.51
N LEU A 45 -34.99 -13.54 2.88
CA LEU A 45 -34.45 -14.74 2.28
C LEU A 45 -33.48 -15.38 3.29
N SER A 46 -34.02 -16.26 4.07
CA SER A 46 -33.34 -17.31 4.82
C SER A 46 -32.70 -18.26 3.79
N GLY A 47 -31.37 -18.16 3.56
CA GLY A 47 -30.70 -19.05 2.63
C GLY A 47 -29.26 -18.69 2.23
N GLN A 48 -28.46 -18.05 3.12
CA GLN A 48 -27.05 -17.74 2.82
C GLN A 48 -26.12 -17.85 4.04
N THR A 49 -26.35 -18.84 4.90
CA THR A 49 -25.52 -19.02 6.11
C THR A 49 -24.29 -19.93 5.91
N GLY A 50 -24.16 -20.63 4.78
CA GLY A 50 -23.02 -21.53 4.52
C GLY A 50 -21.82 -20.83 3.90
N GLU A 51 -22.04 -20.04 2.85
CA GLU A 51 -20.93 -19.44 2.07
C GLU A 51 -20.17 -18.34 2.83
N SER A 52 -20.84 -17.59 3.70
CA SER A 52 -20.16 -16.57 4.51
C SER A 52 -19.31 -17.18 5.63
N ALA A 53 -19.81 -18.25 6.27
CA ALA A 53 -19.07 -18.94 7.33
C ALA A 53 -17.79 -19.61 6.80
N ASP A 54 -17.85 -20.20 5.61
CA ASP A 54 -16.67 -20.81 4.95
C ASP A 54 -15.65 -19.74 4.54
N PHE A 55 -16.10 -18.56 4.09
CA PHE A 55 -15.20 -17.45 3.74
C PHE A 55 -14.53 -16.86 4.98
N ASP A 56 -15.28 -16.64 6.06
CA ASP A 56 -14.75 -16.11 7.33
C ASP A 56 -13.72 -17.07 7.94
N GLN A 57 -13.97 -18.37 7.84
CA GLN A 57 -13.03 -19.39 8.30
C GLN A 57 -11.76 -19.43 7.46
N MET A 58 -11.87 -19.29 6.14
CA MET A 58 -10.72 -19.21 5.23
C MET A 58 -9.89 -17.96 5.52
N GLU A 59 -10.53 -16.81 5.74
CA GLU A 59 -9.85 -15.56 6.06
C GLU A 59 -9.09 -15.65 7.39
N ALA A 60 -9.71 -16.24 8.41
CA ALA A 60 -9.07 -16.49 9.71
C ALA A 60 -7.86 -17.41 9.58
N GLN A 61 -7.94 -18.46 8.76
CA GLN A 61 -6.82 -19.38 8.51
C GLN A 61 -5.68 -18.67 7.78
N VAL A 62 -5.98 -17.90 6.75
CA VAL A 62 -4.99 -17.10 6.00
C VAL A 62 -4.31 -16.08 6.92
N ARG A 63 -5.07 -15.43 7.80
CA ARG A 63 -4.55 -14.50 8.80
C ARG A 63 -3.52 -15.17 9.70
N GLU A 64 -3.83 -16.33 10.23
CA GLU A 64 -2.92 -17.05 11.13
C GLU A 64 -1.66 -17.49 10.40
N GLU A 65 -1.78 -18.00 9.17
CA GLU A 65 -0.63 -18.37 8.34
C GLU A 65 0.31 -17.18 8.08
N PHE A 66 -0.24 -15.99 7.77
CA PHE A 66 0.58 -14.79 7.59
C PHE A 66 1.16 -14.30 8.92
N ARG A 67 0.43 -14.38 10.05
CA ARG A 67 0.91 -14.01 11.38
C ARG A 67 2.17 -14.80 11.76
N GLU A 68 2.12 -16.11 11.60
CA GLU A 68 3.25 -16.99 11.86
C GLU A 68 4.42 -16.72 10.90
N ARG A 69 4.16 -16.72 9.60
CA ARG A 69 5.17 -16.54 8.56
C ARG A 69 5.90 -15.20 8.62
N LEU A 70 5.21 -14.13 8.98
CA LEU A 70 5.75 -12.79 9.09
C LEU A 70 6.28 -12.47 10.48
N GLU A 71 6.19 -13.42 11.43
CA GLU A 71 6.67 -13.28 12.81
C GLU A 71 6.08 -12.06 13.52
N ILE A 72 4.77 -11.79 13.30
CA ILE A 72 4.09 -10.58 13.78
C ILE A 72 4.25 -10.40 15.29
N ASP A 73 4.14 -11.47 16.08
CA ASP A 73 4.27 -11.42 17.53
C ASP A 73 5.69 -11.06 17.99
N THR A 74 6.71 -11.47 17.23
CA THR A 74 8.10 -11.08 17.47
C THR A 74 8.31 -9.60 17.11
N LEU A 75 7.74 -9.15 15.99
CA LEU A 75 7.82 -7.75 15.56
C LEU A 75 7.08 -6.80 16.51
N ALA A 76 6.01 -7.25 17.18
CA ALA A 76 5.24 -6.48 18.16
C ALA A 76 6.07 -6.06 19.40
N GLN A 77 7.23 -6.69 19.61
CA GLN A 77 8.17 -6.25 20.66
C GLN A 77 8.93 -4.96 20.29
N ARG A 78 9.01 -4.63 18.99
CA ARG A 78 9.79 -3.50 18.47
C ARG A 78 8.95 -2.44 17.77
N TYR A 79 7.82 -2.83 17.24
CA TYR A 79 6.89 -1.99 16.49
C TYR A 79 5.55 -1.89 17.23
N ASP A 80 4.77 -0.86 16.90
CA ASP A 80 3.44 -0.64 17.42
C ASP A 80 2.51 -1.80 17.00
N PRO A 81 1.93 -2.56 17.96
CA PRO A 81 1.09 -3.71 17.66
C PRO A 81 -0.13 -3.35 16.80
N ASP A 82 -0.76 -2.19 17.04
CA ASP A 82 -1.95 -1.76 16.30
C ASP A 82 -1.63 -1.54 14.82
N LYS A 83 -0.45 -0.98 14.52
CA LYS A 83 0.01 -0.79 13.14
C LYS A 83 0.39 -2.10 12.45
N LEU A 84 0.91 -3.08 13.21
CA LEU A 84 1.20 -4.41 12.69
C LEU A 84 -0.10 -5.15 12.34
N GLU A 85 -1.12 -5.05 13.18
CA GLU A 85 -2.44 -5.62 12.89
C GLU A 85 -3.08 -4.95 11.68
N GLU A 86 -3.05 -3.62 11.57
CA GLU A 86 -3.55 -2.90 10.40
C GLU A 86 -2.84 -3.35 9.11
N LEU A 87 -1.52 -3.59 9.18
CA LEU A 87 -0.74 -4.07 8.05
C LEU A 87 -1.14 -5.50 7.68
N LEU A 88 -1.31 -6.39 8.68
CA LEU A 88 -1.78 -7.76 8.49
C LEU A 88 -3.18 -7.80 7.88
N ASP A 89 -4.11 -6.95 8.37
CA ASP A 89 -5.45 -6.80 7.80
C ASP A 89 -5.41 -6.47 6.31
N ASN A 90 -4.55 -5.52 5.93
CA ASN A 90 -4.38 -5.16 4.52
C ASN A 90 -3.83 -6.30 3.66
N ILE A 91 -2.92 -7.11 4.18
CA ILE A 91 -2.39 -8.29 3.49
C ILE A 91 -3.50 -9.32 3.29
N VAL A 92 -4.24 -9.66 4.35
CA VAL A 92 -5.32 -10.66 4.33
C VAL A 92 -6.43 -10.22 3.39
N GLU A 93 -6.88 -8.97 3.46
CA GLU A 93 -7.91 -8.43 2.57
C GLU A 93 -7.50 -8.51 1.08
N MET A 94 -6.26 -8.16 0.75
CA MET A 94 -5.75 -8.29 -0.62
C MET A 94 -5.66 -9.77 -1.05
N TYR A 95 -5.28 -10.66 -0.15
CA TYR A 95 -5.10 -12.09 -0.43
C TYR A 95 -6.44 -12.80 -0.62
N CYS A 96 -7.41 -12.57 0.27
CA CYS A 96 -8.71 -13.22 0.29
C CYS A 96 -9.72 -12.60 -0.69
N CYS A 97 -9.37 -11.48 -1.34
CA CYS A 97 -10.28 -10.80 -2.25
C CYS A 97 -10.88 -11.75 -3.30
N PRO A 98 -12.23 -11.86 -3.40
CA PRO A 98 -12.89 -12.79 -4.33
C PRO A 98 -12.87 -12.29 -5.78
N ARG A 99 -12.54 -11.02 -6.02
CA ARG A 99 -12.51 -10.43 -7.35
C ARG A 99 -11.31 -10.95 -8.14
N GLN A 100 -11.49 -11.19 -9.44
CA GLN A 100 -10.38 -11.59 -10.31
C GLN A 100 -9.34 -10.48 -10.51
N THR A 101 -9.75 -9.21 -10.38
CA THR A 101 -8.89 -8.04 -10.55
C THR A 101 -9.09 -7.07 -9.39
N GLN A 102 -8.01 -6.55 -8.88
CA GLN A 102 -7.96 -5.51 -7.85
C GLN A 102 -7.21 -4.30 -8.37
N TYR A 103 -7.58 -3.12 -7.89
CA TYR A 103 -6.84 -1.89 -8.18
C TYR A 103 -5.92 -1.57 -7.00
N ILE A 104 -4.61 -1.74 -7.20
CA ILE A 104 -3.59 -1.37 -6.24
C ILE A 104 -2.89 -0.10 -6.76
N GLY A 105 -3.04 0.99 -6.01
CA GLY A 105 -2.70 2.32 -6.53
C GLY A 105 -3.64 2.68 -7.69
N LYS A 106 -3.07 3.03 -8.84
CA LYS A 106 -3.84 3.36 -10.06
C LYS A 106 -3.84 2.24 -11.10
N GLN A 107 -3.30 1.06 -10.77
CA GLN A 107 -3.11 -0.02 -11.74
C GLN A 107 -3.97 -1.24 -11.43
N PRO A 108 -4.68 -1.80 -12.41
CA PRO A 108 -5.38 -3.07 -12.25
C PRO A 108 -4.35 -4.20 -12.20
N GLN A 109 -4.51 -5.10 -11.24
CA GLN A 109 -3.69 -6.30 -11.09
C GLN A 109 -4.59 -7.52 -10.84
N THR A 110 -4.22 -8.67 -11.39
CA THR A 110 -4.96 -9.89 -11.12
C THR A 110 -4.74 -10.33 -9.69
N THR A 111 -5.79 -10.80 -9.01
CA THR A 111 -5.69 -11.33 -7.64
C THR A 111 -4.67 -12.46 -7.54
N LYS A 112 -4.55 -13.29 -8.59
CA LYS A 112 -3.50 -14.33 -8.66
C LYS A 112 -2.08 -13.73 -8.58
N ALA A 113 -1.81 -12.64 -9.32
CA ALA A 113 -0.50 -11.99 -9.29
C ALA A 113 -0.22 -11.32 -7.94
N ILE A 114 -1.25 -10.78 -7.30
CA ILE A 114 -1.16 -10.20 -5.95
C ILE A 114 -0.79 -11.30 -4.95
N ARG A 115 -1.52 -12.43 -4.94
CA ARG A 115 -1.23 -13.56 -4.05
C ARG A 115 0.21 -14.05 -4.20
N LEU A 116 0.68 -14.27 -5.42
CA LEU A 116 2.06 -14.70 -5.69
C LEU A 116 3.13 -13.72 -5.17
N ARG A 117 2.82 -12.43 -5.09
CA ARG A 117 3.72 -11.44 -4.49
C ARG A 117 3.64 -11.45 -2.97
N LEU A 118 2.43 -11.55 -2.40
CA LEU A 118 2.22 -11.62 -0.97
C LEU A 118 2.85 -12.89 -0.36
N ASP A 119 2.83 -14.00 -1.10
CA ASP A 119 3.49 -15.25 -0.69
C ASP A 119 5.01 -15.13 -0.51
N LYS A 120 5.63 -14.10 -1.11
CA LYS A 120 7.06 -13.82 -0.97
C LYS A 120 7.40 -12.91 0.22
N LEU A 121 6.39 -12.41 0.93
CA LEU A 121 6.62 -11.57 2.09
C LEU A 121 7.30 -12.36 3.22
N THR A 122 8.22 -11.70 3.90
CA THR A 122 8.93 -12.18 5.10
C THR A 122 8.92 -11.09 6.17
N CYS A 123 9.31 -11.41 7.39
CA CYS A 123 9.45 -10.43 8.48
C CYS A 123 10.33 -9.22 8.08
N GLN A 124 11.41 -9.44 7.33
CA GLN A 124 12.28 -8.35 6.83
C GLN A 124 11.55 -7.36 5.92
N HIS A 125 10.60 -7.83 5.12
CA HIS A 125 9.78 -6.95 4.28
C HIS A 125 8.84 -6.09 5.13
N ILE A 126 8.36 -6.60 6.27
CA ILE A 126 7.55 -5.83 7.22
C ILE A 126 8.40 -4.72 7.85
N GLU A 127 9.61 -5.03 8.32
CA GLU A 127 10.56 -4.03 8.83
C GLU A 127 10.85 -2.95 7.78
N TYR A 128 11.12 -3.35 6.54
CA TYR A 128 11.32 -2.43 5.42
C TYR A 128 10.12 -1.50 5.19
N ILE A 129 8.89 -2.01 5.27
CA ILE A 129 7.67 -1.19 5.13
C ILE A 129 7.62 -0.11 6.22
N PHE A 130 7.92 -0.46 7.47
CA PHE A 130 7.99 0.49 8.59
C PHE A 130 9.09 1.54 8.37
N ASP A 131 10.27 1.14 7.89
CA ASP A 131 11.36 2.05 7.55
C ASP A 131 10.97 3.04 6.46
N VAL A 132 10.34 2.57 5.39
CA VAL A 132 9.85 3.43 4.30
C VAL A 132 8.80 4.42 4.82
N MET A 133 7.87 3.96 5.66
CA MET A 133 6.83 4.83 6.23
C MET A 133 7.44 5.89 7.16
N ALA A 134 8.41 5.52 8.00
CA ALA A 134 9.09 6.43 8.92
C ALA A 134 9.94 7.49 8.18
N ASN A 135 10.55 7.13 7.06
CA ASN A 135 11.39 8.01 6.26
C ASN A 135 10.62 8.84 5.21
N THR A 136 9.30 8.65 5.11
CA THR A 136 8.47 9.43 4.20
C THR A 136 8.26 10.84 4.75
N THR A 137 8.82 11.84 4.07
CA THR A 137 8.75 13.26 4.46
C THR A 137 7.60 14.02 3.80
N GLN A 138 7.02 13.47 2.75
CA GLN A 138 5.93 14.11 1.99
C GLN A 138 4.56 13.68 2.52
N PRO A 139 3.56 14.58 2.57
CA PRO A 139 2.22 14.23 3.00
C PRO A 139 1.59 13.22 2.03
N ILE A 140 1.15 12.08 2.57
CA ILE A 140 0.50 11.02 1.79
C ILE A 140 -1.00 11.33 1.70
N LYS A 141 -1.49 11.59 0.48
CA LYS A 141 -2.92 11.91 0.25
C LYS A 141 -3.85 10.72 0.54
N ASN A 142 -3.41 9.51 0.22
CA ASN A 142 -4.18 8.28 0.45
C ASN A 142 -3.26 7.23 1.06
N ILE A 143 -3.29 7.14 2.39
CA ILE A 143 -2.41 6.27 3.18
C ILE A 143 -2.65 4.79 2.85
N MET A 144 -3.91 4.37 2.68
CA MET A 144 -4.25 2.98 2.39
C MET A 144 -3.73 2.53 1.02
N ALA A 145 -3.92 3.36 -0.01
CA ALA A 145 -3.40 3.06 -1.34
C ALA A 145 -1.87 3.02 -1.36
N TYR A 146 -1.22 3.91 -0.60
CA TYR A 146 0.23 3.93 -0.44
C TYR A 146 0.72 2.66 0.26
N LEU A 147 0.13 2.31 1.41
CA LEU A 147 0.47 1.13 2.19
C LEU A 147 0.33 -0.15 1.36
N ARG A 148 -0.81 -0.37 0.71
CA ARG A 148 -1.04 -1.54 -0.16
C ARG A 148 -0.03 -1.63 -1.31
N THR A 149 0.33 -0.49 -1.90
CA THR A 149 1.34 -0.44 -2.97
C THR A 149 2.73 -0.80 -2.42
N THR A 150 3.08 -0.30 -1.24
CA THR A 150 4.36 -0.58 -0.58
C THR A 150 4.47 -2.05 -0.20
N ILE A 151 3.42 -2.64 0.41
CA ILE A 151 3.35 -4.06 0.75
C ILE A 151 3.59 -4.92 -0.51
N LEU A 152 2.85 -4.64 -1.59
CA LEU A 152 2.91 -5.44 -2.80
C LEU A 152 4.26 -5.37 -3.51
N ASN A 153 4.95 -4.23 -3.42
CA ASN A 153 6.25 -4.01 -4.04
C ASN A 153 7.43 -4.38 -3.12
N ALA A 154 7.23 -4.53 -1.82
CA ALA A 154 8.29 -4.82 -0.86
C ALA A 154 9.24 -5.96 -1.32
N PRO A 155 8.75 -7.12 -1.82
CA PRO A 155 9.63 -8.20 -2.26
C PRO A 155 10.55 -7.86 -3.44
N THR A 156 10.30 -6.77 -4.15
CA THR A 156 11.10 -6.36 -5.31
C THR A 156 11.89 -5.08 -5.07
N THR A 157 11.53 -4.28 -4.09
CA THR A 157 12.11 -2.94 -3.88
C THR A 157 13.02 -2.86 -2.65
N MET A 158 12.88 -3.75 -1.69
CA MET A 158 13.61 -3.70 -0.42
C MET A 158 15.13 -3.68 -0.62
N GLU A 159 15.66 -4.60 -1.43
CA GLU A 159 17.11 -4.70 -1.68
C GLU A 159 17.65 -3.42 -2.33
N HIS A 160 16.97 -2.92 -3.36
CA HIS A 160 17.36 -1.69 -4.04
C HIS A 160 17.32 -0.46 -3.12
N TYR A 161 16.35 -0.41 -2.21
CA TYR A 161 16.23 0.67 -1.24
C TYR A 161 17.42 0.71 -0.30
N TYR A 162 17.76 -0.41 0.34
CA TYR A 162 18.90 -0.46 1.26
C TYR A 162 20.24 -0.28 0.57
N GLN A 163 20.39 -0.77 -0.65
CA GLN A 163 21.58 -0.52 -1.47
C GLN A 163 21.74 0.98 -1.78
N ALA A 164 20.68 1.65 -2.18
CA ALA A 164 20.68 3.09 -2.44
C ALA A 164 21.03 3.89 -1.18
N GLN A 165 20.46 3.51 -0.03
CA GLN A 165 20.72 4.14 1.26
C GLN A 165 22.20 3.96 1.68
N GLY A 166 22.76 2.76 1.53
CA GLY A 166 24.17 2.47 1.82
C GLY A 166 25.11 3.29 0.94
N ASN A 167 24.84 3.39 -0.35
CA ASN A 167 25.62 4.20 -1.29
C ASN A 167 25.59 5.69 -0.91
N TRP A 168 24.43 6.20 -0.50
CA TRP A 168 24.28 7.60 -0.07
C TRP A 168 25.09 7.90 1.20
N LEU A 169 25.03 7.03 2.21
CA LEU A 169 25.80 7.16 3.45
C LEU A 169 27.32 7.12 3.18
N THR A 170 27.77 6.21 2.32
CA THR A 170 29.18 6.12 1.91
C THR A 170 29.64 7.39 1.23
N ALA A 171 28.86 7.93 0.29
CA ALA A 171 29.19 9.16 -0.41
C ALA A 171 29.29 10.40 0.50
N GLN A 172 28.54 10.42 1.62
CA GLN A 172 28.64 11.50 2.60
C GLN A 172 29.92 11.41 3.44
N ASN A 173 30.37 10.22 3.78
CA ASN A 173 31.60 10.02 4.56
C ASN A 173 32.87 10.42 3.81
N TRP A 174 32.86 10.39 2.47
CA TRP A 174 34.00 10.83 1.62
C TRP A 174 34.11 12.35 1.49
N LYS A 175 33.11 13.12 1.95
CA LYS A 175 33.10 14.60 1.88
C LYS A 175 33.60 15.29 3.15
N LYS A 176 34.00 14.52 4.15
CA LYS A 176 34.65 15.02 5.38
C LYS A 176 36.18 14.91 5.27
#